data_205962bca58231a5f0727939afc35e53
#
_entry.id   205962bca58231a5f0727939afc35e53
#
_cell.length_a   1.000
_cell.length_b   1.000
_cell.length_c   1.000
_cell.angle_alpha   90.00
_cell.angle_beta   90.00
_cell.angle_gamma   90.00
#
_symmetry.space_group_name_H-M   'P 1'
#
loop_
_entity.id
_entity.type
_entity.pdbx_description
1 polymer ?
#
loop_
_entity_poly.entity_id
_entity_poly.type
_entity_poly.pdbx_seq_one_letter_code
_entity_poly.pdbx_strand_id
1 'polypeptide(L)'
;IRAEIDDRIAEVLVRDGAKVKKGDILFRFDDAVEKAQLKSTIYAHRAKLDLVRRMRVLIREKAVAKTKLATAELDALQAQVAVEKAQIGLRHTEVRAPSDGVLGALNVELGDYAAPGETLRTIYSMTPMQARFLVPQKLLARMRVGQEVSIWSSAAPGDRHSGKITFIDPALDVATKSLQVRAELDEPGKMRPGMFVSISIILKKIPNAVTIPNEALVPVVNGFSVFTVKDGKAKMIPVTTGLWSGDNVQVLGDIAEGDLVVTEGQIKLRNSAPVALVGQGGDK
;
A
#
# COMPACT_ATOMS: atom_id res chain seq x y z
N ILE A 1 -3.45 -17.02 -4.32
CA ILE A 1 -3.02 -17.99 -5.33
C ILE A 1 -3.97 -19.15 -5.30
N ARG A 2 -4.55 -19.50 -6.45
CA ARG A 2 -5.58 -20.54 -6.56
C ARG A 2 -5.18 -21.59 -7.59
N ALA A 3 -5.69 -22.80 -7.43
CA ALA A 3 -5.57 -23.85 -8.42
C ALA A 3 -6.34 -23.47 -9.69
N GLU A 4 -5.76 -23.73 -10.87
CA GLU A 4 -6.40 -23.49 -12.17
C GLU A 4 -6.95 -24.78 -12.77
N ILE A 5 -6.43 -25.93 -12.32
CA ILE A 5 -6.81 -27.28 -12.76
C ILE A 5 -7.22 -28.13 -11.57
N ASP A 6 -7.89 -29.23 -11.87
CA ASP A 6 -8.24 -30.29 -10.92
C ASP A 6 -7.18 -31.40 -11.02
N ASP A 7 -6.23 -31.42 -10.09
CA ASP A 7 -5.19 -32.43 -10.07
C ASP A 7 -4.50 -32.52 -8.71
N ARG A 8 -3.62 -33.52 -8.58
CA ARG A 8 -2.85 -33.80 -7.37
C ARG A 8 -1.60 -32.93 -7.31
N ILE A 9 -1.30 -32.35 -6.15
CA ILE A 9 -0.08 -31.62 -5.87
C ILE A 9 1.11 -32.59 -5.81
N ALA A 10 1.97 -32.54 -6.82
CA ALA A 10 3.15 -33.37 -6.92
C ALA A 10 4.36 -32.78 -6.20
N GLU A 11 4.51 -31.46 -6.19
CA GLU A 11 5.63 -30.78 -5.53
C GLU A 11 5.20 -29.47 -4.90
N VAL A 12 5.74 -29.18 -3.71
CA VAL A 12 5.68 -27.88 -3.05
C VAL A 12 7.11 -27.32 -2.99
N LEU A 13 7.40 -26.28 -3.79
CA LEU A 13 8.77 -25.81 -4.03
C LEU A 13 9.20 -24.68 -3.08
N VAL A 14 8.28 -24.16 -2.28
CA VAL A 14 8.50 -22.96 -1.44
C VAL A 14 7.99 -23.19 -0.02
N ARG A 15 8.73 -22.61 0.95
CA ARG A 15 8.39 -22.67 2.38
C ARG A 15 7.49 -21.53 2.80
N ASP A 16 6.87 -21.66 3.98
CA ASP A 16 6.13 -20.57 4.62
C ASP A 16 7.03 -19.39 4.93
N GLY A 17 6.52 -18.18 4.70
CA GLY A 17 7.27 -16.94 4.89
C GLY A 17 8.36 -16.66 3.85
N ALA A 18 8.52 -17.48 2.82
CA ALA A 18 9.51 -17.25 1.78
C ALA A 18 9.18 -15.99 0.97
N LYS A 19 10.21 -15.25 0.59
CA LYS A 19 10.12 -14.16 -0.38
C LYS A 19 10.16 -14.75 -1.79
N VAL A 20 9.24 -14.33 -2.63
CA VAL A 20 9.14 -14.79 -4.02
C VAL A 20 9.02 -13.61 -4.97
N LYS A 21 9.46 -13.83 -6.21
CA LYS A 21 9.32 -12.89 -7.32
C LYS A 21 8.21 -13.35 -8.26
N LYS A 22 7.66 -12.42 -9.01
CA LYS A 22 6.70 -12.71 -10.06
C LYS A 22 7.27 -13.74 -11.04
N GLY A 23 6.50 -14.82 -11.25
CA GLY A 23 6.86 -15.93 -12.13
C GLY A 23 7.56 -17.11 -11.45
N ASP A 24 8.00 -16.99 -10.20
CA ASP A 24 8.56 -18.11 -9.44
C ASP A 24 7.55 -19.26 -9.34
N ILE A 25 8.00 -20.49 -9.54
CA ILE A 25 7.14 -21.68 -9.43
C ILE A 25 6.97 -21.99 -7.94
N LEU A 26 5.73 -22.11 -7.50
CA LEU A 26 5.36 -22.36 -6.10
C LEU A 26 4.93 -23.81 -5.88
N PHE A 27 4.14 -24.34 -6.82
CA PHE A 27 3.62 -25.69 -6.81
C PHE A 27 3.75 -26.31 -8.19
N ARG A 28 3.87 -27.62 -8.23
CA ARG A 28 3.65 -28.43 -9.43
C ARG A 28 2.58 -29.46 -9.16
N PHE A 29 1.65 -29.58 -10.06
CA PHE A 29 0.71 -30.68 -10.16
C PHE A 29 1.35 -31.86 -10.90
N ASP A 30 0.71 -33.03 -10.87
CA ASP A 30 1.12 -34.16 -11.70
C ASP A 30 0.93 -33.79 -13.18
N ASP A 31 2.00 -33.82 -13.95
CA ASP A 31 2.02 -33.33 -15.33
C ASP A 31 2.25 -34.43 -16.36
N ALA A 32 2.15 -35.68 -15.92
CA ALA A 32 2.46 -36.83 -16.76
C ALA A 32 1.50 -36.94 -17.96
N VAL A 33 0.21 -36.68 -17.75
CA VAL A 33 -0.82 -36.72 -18.80
C VAL A 33 -0.64 -35.54 -19.77
N GLU A 34 -0.41 -34.35 -19.29
CA GLU A 34 -0.22 -33.13 -20.10
C GLU A 34 1.06 -33.25 -20.96
N LYS A 35 2.15 -33.77 -20.40
CA LYS A 35 3.39 -34.03 -21.14
C LYS A 35 3.17 -35.05 -22.25
N ALA A 36 2.43 -36.13 -21.97
CA ALA A 36 2.10 -37.14 -22.99
C ALA A 36 1.21 -36.55 -24.09
N GLN A 37 0.21 -35.78 -23.71
CA GLN A 37 -0.69 -35.08 -24.65
C GLN A 37 0.06 -34.07 -25.53
N LEU A 38 0.94 -33.27 -24.95
CA LEU A 38 1.76 -32.32 -25.71
C LEU A 38 2.66 -33.06 -26.70
N LYS A 39 3.31 -34.15 -26.29
CA LYS A 39 4.13 -34.95 -27.16
C LYS A 39 3.35 -35.55 -28.33
N SER A 40 2.15 -36.07 -28.08
CA SER A 40 1.24 -36.61 -29.11
C SER A 40 0.84 -35.56 -30.13
N THR A 41 0.41 -34.38 -29.69
CA THR A 41 0.01 -33.28 -30.59
C THR A 41 1.17 -32.72 -31.41
N ILE A 42 2.39 -32.67 -30.85
CA ILE A 42 3.61 -32.27 -31.61
C ILE A 42 3.86 -33.26 -32.77
N TYR A 43 3.77 -34.55 -32.52
CA TYR A 43 3.97 -35.54 -33.58
C TYR A 43 2.87 -35.46 -34.63
N ALA A 44 1.61 -35.27 -34.25
CA ALA A 44 0.51 -35.10 -35.18
C ALA A 44 0.72 -33.85 -36.09
N HIS A 45 1.14 -32.71 -35.49
CA HIS A 45 1.44 -31.51 -36.24
C HIS A 45 2.60 -31.72 -37.24
N ARG A 46 3.69 -32.39 -36.83
CA ARG A 46 4.81 -32.71 -37.72
C ARG A 46 4.37 -33.57 -38.91
N ALA A 47 3.53 -34.57 -38.68
CA ALA A 47 3.00 -35.42 -39.77
C ALA A 47 2.18 -34.60 -40.78
N LYS A 48 1.36 -33.62 -40.31
CA LYS A 48 0.60 -32.71 -41.19
C LYS A 48 1.52 -31.74 -41.95
N LEU A 49 2.57 -31.23 -41.35
CA LEU A 49 3.58 -30.43 -42.05
C LEU A 49 4.30 -31.18 -43.15
N ASP A 50 4.63 -32.47 -42.90
CA ASP A 50 5.25 -33.32 -43.89
C ASP A 50 4.30 -33.62 -45.06
N LEU A 51 3.01 -33.75 -44.80
CA LEU A 51 1.99 -33.82 -45.85
C LEU A 51 1.95 -32.53 -46.70
N VAL A 52 1.96 -31.36 -46.08
CA VAL A 52 2.00 -30.09 -46.79
C VAL A 52 3.24 -30.02 -47.69
N ARG A 53 4.43 -30.42 -47.18
CA ARG A 53 5.67 -30.45 -47.98
C ARG A 53 5.51 -31.34 -49.22
N ARG A 54 4.98 -32.55 -49.04
CA ARG A 54 4.72 -33.47 -50.18
C ARG A 54 3.71 -32.87 -51.16
N MET A 55 2.61 -32.27 -50.70
CA MET A 55 1.62 -31.65 -51.57
C MET A 55 2.22 -30.48 -52.38
N ARG A 56 3.10 -29.67 -51.78
CA ARG A 56 3.81 -28.59 -52.51
C ARG A 56 4.69 -29.13 -53.61
N VAL A 57 5.36 -30.28 -53.45
CA VAL A 57 6.14 -30.91 -54.51
C VAL A 57 5.22 -31.40 -55.63
N LEU A 58 4.16 -32.14 -55.28
CA LEU A 58 3.22 -32.72 -56.26
C LEU A 58 2.48 -31.62 -57.09
N ILE A 59 2.23 -30.46 -56.48
CA ILE A 59 1.66 -29.32 -57.25
C ILE A 59 2.67 -28.75 -58.30
N ARG A 60 3.94 -28.67 -57.93
CA ARG A 60 4.96 -28.25 -58.90
C ARG A 60 5.04 -29.20 -60.13
N GLU A 61 4.82 -30.48 -59.88
CA GLU A 61 4.74 -31.51 -60.88
C GLU A 61 3.37 -31.60 -61.59
N LYS A 62 2.43 -30.68 -61.27
CA LYS A 62 1.03 -30.67 -61.77
C LYS A 62 0.24 -31.95 -61.48
N ALA A 63 0.65 -32.75 -60.48
CA ALA A 63 0.07 -34.07 -60.20
C ALA A 63 -1.19 -33.99 -59.27
N VAL A 64 -1.44 -32.84 -58.60
CA VAL A 64 -2.59 -32.67 -57.71
C VAL A 64 -3.21 -31.29 -57.86
N ALA A 65 -4.49 -31.17 -57.50
CA ALA A 65 -5.23 -29.88 -57.52
C ALA A 65 -4.80 -28.98 -56.34
N LYS A 66 -4.80 -27.67 -56.57
CA LYS A 66 -4.46 -26.65 -55.55
C LYS A 66 -5.31 -26.72 -54.32
N THR A 67 -6.58 -27.17 -54.44
CA THR A 67 -7.51 -27.38 -53.34
C THR A 67 -6.99 -28.40 -52.30
N LYS A 68 -6.26 -29.43 -52.74
CA LYS A 68 -5.66 -30.44 -51.85
C LYS A 68 -4.53 -29.84 -50.99
N LEU A 69 -3.75 -28.90 -51.54
CA LEU A 69 -2.75 -28.19 -50.72
C LEU A 69 -3.42 -27.30 -49.71
N ALA A 70 -4.45 -26.54 -50.09
CA ALA A 70 -5.17 -25.65 -49.18
C ALA A 70 -5.79 -26.45 -48.00
N THR A 71 -6.37 -27.64 -48.29
CA THR A 71 -6.87 -28.52 -47.22
C THR A 71 -5.73 -29.01 -46.31
N ALA A 72 -4.59 -29.45 -46.86
CA ALA A 72 -3.47 -29.90 -46.07
C ALA A 72 -2.86 -28.76 -45.21
N GLU A 73 -2.81 -27.55 -45.74
CA GLU A 73 -2.36 -26.37 -44.97
C GLU A 73 -3.35 -26.03 -43.82
N LEU A 74 -4.65 -26.11 -44.06
CA LEU A 74 -5.68 -25.93 -43.01
C LEU A 74 -5.54 -26.99 -41.91
N ASP A 75 -5.36 -28.27 -42.29
CA ASP A 75 -5.14 -29.36 -41.34
C ASP A 75 -3.88 -29.16 -40.49
N ALA A 76 -2.80 -28.67 -41.10
CA ALA A 76 -1.57 -28.36 -40.37
C ALA A 76 -1.75 -27.21 -39.38
N LEU A 77 -2.51 -26.17 -39.75
CA LEU A 77 -2.86 -25.07 -38.88
C LEU A 77 -3.72 -25.54 -37.69
N GLN A 78 -4.71 -26.39 -37.93
CA GLN A 78 -5.52 -26.98 -36.85
C GLN A 78 -4.68 -27.81 -35.88
N ALA A 79 -3.73 -28.58 -36.40
CA ALA A 79 -2.80 -29.38 -35.58
C ALA A 79 -1.85 -28.47 -34.79
N GLN A 80 -1.45 -27.32 -35.33
CA GLN A 80 -0.67 -26.32 -34.57
C GLN A 80 -1.47 -25.75 -33.41
N VAL A 81 -2.71 -25.38 -33.61
CA VAL A 81 -3.61 -24.90 -32.53
C VAL A 81 -3.75 -25.98 -31.43
N ALA A 82 -3.81 -27.25 -31.82
CA ALA A 82 -3.85 -28.36 -30.84
C ALA A 82 -2.56 -28.44 -29.99
N VAL A 83 -1.39 -28.19 -30.59
CA VAL A 83 -0.11 -28.11 -29.85
C VAL A 83 -0.14 -26.94 -28.87
N GLU A 84 -0.58 -25.76 -29.31
CA GLU A 84 -0.67 -24.58 -28.44
C GLU A 84 -1.61 -24.82 -27.25
N LYS A 85 -2.77 -25.46 -27.50
CA LYS A 85 -3.70 -25.85 -26.45
C LYS A 85 -3.05 -26.80 -25.44
N ALA A 86 -2.33 -27.81 -25.91
CA ALA A 86 -1.64 -28.76 -25.03
C ALA A 86 -0.51 -28.09 -24.24
N GLN A 87 0.21 -27.11 -24.82
CA GLN A 87 1.20 -26.32 -24.11
C GLN A 87 0.57 -25.44 -23.01
N ILE A 88 -0.62 -24.90 -23.24
CA ILE A 88 -1.37 -24.15 -22.21
C ILE A 88 -1.73 -25.09 -21.06
N GLY A 89 -2.29 -26.28 -21.37
CA GLY A 89 -2.59 -27.29 -20.35
C GLY A 89 -1.37 -27.61 -19.48
N LEU A 90 -0.23 -27.87 -20.10
CA LEU A 90 1.00 -28.14 -19.35
C LEU A 90 1.47 -26.94 -18.52
N ARG A 91 1.26 -25.69 -18.98
CA ARG A 91 1.59 -24.52 -18.15
C ARG A 91 0.71 -24.40 -16.91
N HIS A 92 -0.55 -24.81 -16.98
CA HIS A 92 -1.47 -24.78 -15.83
C HIS A 92 -1.11 -25.80 -14.75
N THR A 93 -0.25 -26.78 -15.03
CA THR A 93 0.29 -27.69 -14.00
C THR A 93 1.34 -27.00 -13.12
N GLU A 94 1.86 -25.84 -13.52
CA GLU A 94 2.80 -25.05 -12.73
C GLU A 94 2.12 -23.81 -12.15
N VAL A 95 1.92 -23.76 -10.85
CA VAL A 95 1.38 -22.60 -10.15
C VAL A 95 2.51 -21.62 -9.85
N ARG A 96 2.40 -20.43 -10.42
CA ARG A 96 3.43 -19.39 -10.32
C ARG A 96 2.96 -18.20 -9.51
N ALA A 97 3.92 -17.49 -8.88
CA ALA A 97 3.66 -16.24 -8.18
C ALA A 97 3.17 -15.15 -9.16
N PRO A 98 1.99 -14.54 -8.94
CA PRO A 98 1.47 -13.48 -9.81
C PRO A 98 2.18 -12.13 -9.63
N SER A 99 2.83 -11.94 -8.48
CA SER A 99 3.55 -10.71 -8.10
C SER A 99 4.69 -11.04 -7.14
N ASP A 100 5.56 -10.06 -6.92
CA ASP A 100 6.54 -10.11 -5.83
C ASP A 100 5.83 -10.07 -4.47
N GLY A 101 6.37 -10.76 -3.47
CA GLY A 101 5.79 -10.74 -2.13
C GLY A 101 6.36 -11.77 -1.19
N VAL A 102 5.70 -11.90 -0.04
CA VAL A 102 5.99 -12.89 0.99
C VAL A 102 4.82 -13.87 1.08
N LEU A 103 5.14 -15.14 1.07
CA LEU A 103 4.13 -16.21 1.14
C LEU A 103 3.57 -16.36 2.56
N GLY A 104 2.27 -16.48 2.66
CA GLY A 104 1.57 -16.88 3.89
C GLY A 104 1.73 -18.35 4.20
N ALA A 105 0.94 -18.84 5.14
CA ALA A 105 0.88 -20.27 5.46
C ALA A 105 0.35 -21.08 4.27
N LEU A 106 0.79 -22.31 4.19
CA LEU A 106 0.32 -23.29 3.23
C LEU A 106 -1.07 -23.81 3.66
N ASN A 107 -2.00 -23.88 2.74
CA ASN A 107 -3.36 -24.37 3.01
C ASN A 107 -3.60 -25.81 2.51
N VAL A 108 -2.62 -26.38 1.81
CA VAL A 108 -2.70 -27.69 1.18
C VAL A 108 -1.42 -28.47 1.42
N GLU A 109 -1.46 -29.79 1.38
CA GLU A 109 -0.31 -30.65 1.59
C GLU A 109 0.15 -31.34 0.30
N LEU A 110 1.37 -31.87 0.32
CA LEU A 110 1.89 -32.69 -0.77
C LEU A 110 1.03 -33.93 -0.94
N GLY A 111 0.53 -34.15 -2.14
CA GLY A 111 -0.34 -35.28 -2.45
C GLY A 111 -1.82 -35.00 -2.39
N ASP A 112 -2.23 -33.83 -1.89
CA ASP A 112 -3.62 -33.39 -1.92
C ASP A 112 -4.11 -33.14 -3.35
N TYR A 113 -5.41 -33.36 -3.57
CA TYR A 113 -6.10 -32.93 -4.76
C TYR A 113 -6.65 -31.51 -4.56
N ALA A 114 -6.38 -30.64 -5.50
CA ALA A 114 -6.89 -29.28 -5.47
C ALA A 114 -7.87 -29.04 -6.62
N ALA A 115 -9.06 -28.53 -6.29
CA ALA A 115 -10.07 -28.20 -7.29
C ALA A 115 -9.83 -26.78 -7.89
N PRO A 116 -10.28 -26.52 -9.14
CA PRO A 116 -10.20 -25.19 -9.74
C PRO A 116 -10.85 -24.12 -8.86
N GLY A 117 -10.11 -23.04 -8.59
CA GLY A 117 -10.56 -21.95 -7.71
C GLY A 117 -10.22 -22.13 -6.24
N GLU A 118 -9.79 -23.31 -5.81
CA GLU A 118 -9.33 -23.55 -4.44
C GLU A 118 -8.11 -22.73 -4.10
N THR A 119 -8.09 -22.18 -2.88
CA THR A 119 -6.98 -21.33 -2.41
C THR A 119 -5.85 -22.20 -1.88
N LEU A 120 -4.77 -22.28 -2.64
CA LEU A 120 -3.56 -23.01 -2.26
C LEU A 120 -2.74 -22.22 -1.24
N ARG A 121 -2.62 -20.89 -1.46
CA ARG A 121 -1.77 -20.02 -0.65
C ARG A 121 -2.10 -18.55 -0.85
N THR A 122 -1.82 -17.72 0.16
CA THR A 122 -1.89 -16.26 0.03
C THR A 122 -0.49 -15.69 -0.16
N ILE A 123 -0.35 -14.71 -1.06
CA ILE A 123 0.85 -13.90 -1.20
C ILE A 123 0.56 -12.49 -0.69
N TYR A 124 1.44 -11.95 0.13
CA TYR A 124 1.35 -10.59 0.66
C TYR A 124 2.38 -9.70 -0.01
N SER A 125 1.92 -8.67 -0.70
CA SER A 125 2.82 -7.61 -1.17
C SER A 125 3.25 -6.77 0.03
N MET A 126 4.56 -6.66 0.22
CA MET A 126 5.14 -5.87 1.31
C MET A 126 5.54 -4.46 0.85
N THR A 127 5.59 -4.24 -0.46
CA THR A 127 5.97 -2.96 -1.07
C THR A 127 5.27 -2.80 -2.42
N PRO A 128 4.55 -1.69 -2.65
CA PRO A 128 4.24 -0.64 -1.68
C PRO A 128 3.21 -1.07 -0.64
N MET A 129 3.41 -0.67 0.62
CA MET A 129 2.42 -0.88 1.68
C MET A 129 1.49 0.33 1.78
N GLN A 130 0.19 0.07 1.87
CA GLN A 130 -0.82 1.12 1.94
C GLN A 130 -1.64 1.02 3.21
N ALA A 131 -1.85 2.16 3.86
CA ALA A 131 -2.84 2.32 4.91
C ALA A 131 -4.16 2.81 4.32
N ARG A 132 -5.28 2.20 4.72
CA ARG A 132 -6.64 2.60 4.34
C ARG A 132 -7.35 3.16 5.56
N PHE A 133 -7.97 4.32 5.42
CA PHE A 133 -8.68 4.97 6.51
C PHE A 133 -9.86 5.79 6.00
N LEU A 134 -10.76 6.12 6.91
CA LEU A 134 -11.95 6.90 6.61
C LEU A 134 -11.78 8.34 7.11
N VAL A 135 -12.15 9.30 6.27
CA VAL A 135 -12.09 10.72 6.58
C VAL A 135 -13.51 11.30 6.59
N PRO A 136 -13.96 11.90 7.70
CA PRO A 136 -15.28 12.53 7.77
C PRO A 136 -15.44 13.66 6.75
N GLN A 137 -16.65 13.80 6.18
CA GLN A 137 -16.98 14.81 5.16
C GLN A 137 -16.50 16.23 5.51
N LYS A 138 -16.60 16.63 6.77
CA LYS A 138 -16.18 17.98 7.24
C LYS A 138 -14.71 18.31 7.02
N LEU A 139 -13.86 17.31 6.85
CA LEU A 139 -12.41 17.47 6.63
C LEU A 139 -12.00 17.45 5.16
N LEU A 140 -12.90 17.08 4.24
CA LEU A 140 -12.60 16.88 2.82
C LEU A 140 -11.95 18.07 2.14
N ALA A 141 -12.46 19.27 2.41
CA ALA A 141 -11.91 20.49 1.81
C ALA A 141 -10.42 20.73 2.12
N ARG A 142 -9.90 20.04 3.16
CA ARG A 142 -8.51 20.15 3.61
C ARG A 142 -7.64 18.96 3.18
N MET A 143 -8.23 17.97 2.49
CA MET A 143 -7.53 16.75 2.05
C MET A 143 -7.04 16.93 0.62
N ARG A 144 -5.81 16.49 0.37
CA ARG A 144 -5.20 16.51 -0.96
C ARG A 144 -4.33 15.28 -1.18
N VAL A 145 -4.31 14.77 -2.41
CA VAL A 145 -3.33 13.77 -2.83
C VAL A 145 -1.93 14.39 -2.71
N GLY A 146 -0.97 13.61 -2.27
CA GLY A 146 0.41 14.04 -1.98
C GLY A 146 0.62 14.61 -0.58
N GLN A 147 -0.44 14.77 0.23
CA GLN A 147 -0.34 15.26 1.61
C GLN A 147 0.39 14.25 2.49
N GLU A 148 1.31 14.74 3.32
CA GLU A 148 2.06 13.94 4.28
C GLU A 148 1.18 13.45 5.42
N VAL A 149 1.40 12.20 5.80
CA VAL A 149 0.74 11.55 6.94
C VAL A 149 1.78 10.87 7.82
N SER A 150 1.50 10.81 9.11
CA SER A 150 2.26 10.00 10.06
C SER A 150 1.42 8.81 10.49
N ILE A 151 1.98 7.61 10.37
CA ILE A 151 1.28 6.35 10.54
C ILE A 151 2.03 5.53 11.60
N TRP A 152 1.31 4.98 12.59
CA TRP A 152 1.89 4.10 13.60
C TRP A 152 0.90 3.02 14.00
N SER A 153 1.42 1.91 14.48
CA SER A 153 0.60 0.83 15.05
C SER A 153 0.35 1.08 16.56
N SER A 154 -0.83 0.72 17.04
CA SER A 154 -1.12 0.70 18.47
C SER A 154 -0.19 -0.24 19.26
N ALA A 155 0.35 -1.27 18.62
CA ALA A 155 1.31 -2.20 19.21
C ALA A 155 2.72 -1.58 19.41
N ALA A 156 3.05 -0.48 18.70
CA ALA A 156 4.31 0.23 18.79
C ALA A 156 4.09 1.74 18.59
N PRO A 157 3.53 2.46 19.60
CA PRO A 157 3.14 3.88 19.43
C PRO A 157 4.31 4.82 19.14
N GLY A 158 5.52 4.44 19.55
CA GLY A 158 6.76 5.21 19.31
C GLY A 158 7.35 5.02 17.91
N ASP A 159 6.96 3.96 17.19
CA ASP A 159 7.47 3.66 15.84
C ASP A 159 6.56 4.32 14.79
N ARG A 160 6.86 5.59 14.49
CA ARG A 160 6.10 6.42 13.56
C ARG A 160 6.74 6.38 12.18
N HIS A 161 5.94 6.06 11.18
CA HIS A 161 6.35 6.01 9.79
C HIS A 161 5.72 7.16 9.00
N SER A 162 6.50 7.73 8.10
CA SER A 162 6.01 8.72 7.14
C SER A 162 5.31 8.04 5.98
N GLY A 163 4.37 8.73 5.39
CA GLY A 163 3.70 8.30 4.18
C GLY A 163 3.01 9.47 3.49
N LYS A 164 2.45 9.20 2.31
CA LYS A 164 1.74 10.21 1.52
C LYS A 164 0.39 9.69 1.07
N ILE A 165 -0.61 10.57 1.05
CA ILE A 165 -1.92 10.25 0.49
C ILE A 165 -1.76 10.05 -1.01
N THR A 166 -2.10 8.85 -1.49
CA THR A 166 -2.03 8.47 -2.91
C THR A 166 -3.39 8.48 -3.58
N PHE A 167 -4.45 8.31 -2.80
CA PHE A 167 -5.81 8.23 -3.34
C PHE A 167 -6.85 8.73 -2.35
N ILE A 168 -7.81 9.47 -2.86
CA ILE A 168 -9.03 9.91 -2.15
C ILE A 168 -10.20 9.43 -3.00
N ASP A 169 -11.10 8.66 -2.42
CA ASP A 169 -12.27 8.14 -3.14
C ASP A 169 -13.14 9.32 -3.62
N PRO A 170 -13.57 9.35 -4.88
CA PRO A 170 -14.47 10.39 -5.37
C PRO A 170 -15.89 10.27 -4.80
N ALA A 171 -16.28 9.09 -4.31
CA ALA A 171 -17.61 8.83 -3.79
C ALA A 171 -17.61 8.79 -2.26
N LEU A 172 -18.58 9.49 -1.67
CA LEU A 172 -18.84 9.48 -0.23
C LEU A 172 -19.66 8.23 0.12
N ASP A 173 -19.23 7.51 1.15
CA ASP A 173 -20.07 6.48 1.77
C ASP A 173 -21.20 7.16 2.55
N VAL A 174 -22.44 6.95 2.10
CA VAL A 174 -23.63 7.60 2.65
C VAL A 174 -23.93 7.14 4.07
N ALA A 175 -23.63 5.87 4.40
CA ALA A 175 -23.91 5.30 5.71
C ALA A 175 -22.98 5.86 6.78
N THR A 176 -21.70 5.98 6.47
CA THR A 176 -20.67 6.48 7.41
C THR A 176 -20.42 7.98 7.29
N LYS A 177 -20.94 8.64 6.26
CA LYS A 177 -20.67 10.05 5.90
C LYS A 177 -19.17 10.36 5.83
N SER A 178 -18.41 9.43 5.30
CA SER A 178 -16.94 9.50 5.21
C SER A 178 -16.45 9.06 3.84
N LEU A 179 -15.24 9.48 3.49
CA LEU A 179 -14.53 9.01 2.31
C LEU A 179 -13.42 8.05 2.68
N GLN A 180 -13.23 7.06 1.83
CA GLN A 180 -12.07 6.19 1.91
C GLN A 180 -10.85 6.91 1.33
N VAL A 181 -9.78 6.93 2.11
CA VAL A 181 -8.48 7.48 1.71
C VAL A 181 -7.43 6.39 1.81
N ARG A 182 -6.46 6.42 0.88
CA ARG A 182 -5.28 5.55 0.93
C ARG A 182 -4.03 6.41 1.03
N ALA A 183 -3.16 6.01 1.92
CA ALA A 183 -1.81 6.56 2.02
C ALA A 183 -0.79 5.45 1.85
N GLU A 184 0.25 5.72 1.10
CA GLU A 184 1.37 4.83 0.91
C GLU A 184 2.46 5.16 1.92
N LEU A 185 3.01 4.13 2.56
CA LEU A 185 4.10 4.26 3.50
C LEU A 185 5.42 4.33 2.75
N ASP A 186 6.28 5.29 3.13
CA ASP A 186 7.62 5.41 2.55
C ASP A 186 8.47 4.19 2.93
N GLU A 187 8.44 3.82 4.22
CA GLU A 187 9.12 2.63 4.75
C GLU A 187 8.19 1.92 5.76
N PRO A 188 7.71 0.71 5.44
CA PRO A 188 6.76 0.01 6.30
C PRO A 188 7.38 -0.56 7.60
N GLY A 189 8.72 -0.68 7.68
CA GLY A 189 9.40 -1.18 8.86
C GLY A 189 8.91 -2.55 9.33
N LYS A 190 8.46 -2.64 10.58
CA LYS A 190 7.88 -3.86 11.18
C LYS A 190 6.39 -4.03 10.94
N MET A 191 5.74 -3.12 10.24
CA MET A 191 4.32 -3.24 9.93
C MET A 191 4.03 -4.46 9.04
N ARG A 192 2.84 -5.01 9.20
CA ARG A 192 2.35 -6.16 8.44
C ARG A 192 0.97 -5.88 7.88
N PRO A 193 0.64 -6.40 6.69
CA PRO A 193 -0.72 -6.35 6.17
C PRO A 193 -1.72 -6.89 7.19
N GLY A 194 -2.86 -6.21 7.34
CA GLY A 194 -3.89 -6.55 8.32
C GLY A 194 -3.74 -5.90 9.70
N MET A 195 -2.64 -5.19 9.98
CA MET A 195 -2.50 -4.44 11.23
C MET A 195 -3.41 -3.21 11.24
N PHE A 196 -3.98 -2.92 12.44
CA PHE A 196 -4.63 -1.64 12.69
C PHE A 196 -3.57 -0.56 12.94
N VAL A 197 -3.80 0.59 12.33
CA VAL A 197 -2.90 1.74 12.42
C VAL A 197 -3.65 3.00 12.80
N SER A 198 -2.98 3.87 13.56
CA SER A 198 -3.41 5.23 13.80
C SER A 198 -2.73 6.15 12.81
N ILE A 199 -3.47 7.16 12.33
CA ILE A 199 -2.99 8.08 11.30
C ILE A 199 -3.18 9.51 11.78
N SER A 200 -2.12 10.29 11.73
CA SER A 200 -2.13 11.74 11.93
C SER A 200 -1.89 12.46 10.62
N ILE A 201 -2.72 13.43 10.32
CA ILE A 201 -2.66 14.20 9.08
C ILE A 201 -2.42 15.66 9.43
N ILE A 202 -1.39 16.25 8.84
CA ILE A 202 -1.13 17.69 8.99
C ILE A 202 -2.07 18.44 8.05
N LEU A 203 -3.11 19.05 8.61
CA LEU A 203 -4.11 19.78 7.84
C LEU A 203 -3.68 21.20 7.45
N LYS A 204 -2.78 21.81 8.24
CA LYS A 204 -2.25 23.14 8.00
C LYS A 204 -0.89 23.29 8.70
N LYS A 205 0.10 23.77 7.97
CA LYS A 205 1.38 24.26 8.52
C LYS A 205 1.35 25.78 8.48
N ILE A 206 1.68 26.43 9.59
CA ILE A 206 1.87 27.87 9.64
C ILE A 206 3.36 28.09 9.94
N PRO A 207 4.17 28.41 8.93
CA PRO A 207 5.58 28.71 9.16
C PRO A 207 5.71 29.98 10.01
N ASN A 208 6.75 30.02 10.84
CA ASN A 208 7.09 31.17 11.69
C ASN A 208 5.97 31.62 12.64
N ALA A 209 5.11 30.68 13.07
CA ALA A 209 4.09 30.98 14.07
C ALA A 209 4.74 31.17 15.44
N VAL A 210 4.51 32.30 16.08
CA VAL A 210 4.88 32.50 17.48
C VAL A 210 3.97 31.63 18.34
N THR A 211 4.56 30.70 19.11
CA THR A 211 3.83 29.81 19.99
C THR A 211 4.31 29.98 21.43
N ILE A 212 3.38 29.87 22.36
CA ILE A 212 3.66 29.91 23.81
C ILE A 212 3.05 28.69 24.49
N PRO A 213 3.56 28.26 25.66
CA PRO A 213 2.88 27.25 26.46
C PRO A 213 1.46 27.69 26.84
N ASN A 214 0.51 26.77 26.81
CA ASN A 214 -0.89 27.06 27.14
C ASN A 214 -1.03 27.70 28.53
N GLU A 215 -0.18 27.32 29.46
CA GLU A 215 -0.12 27.81 30.85
C GLU A 215 0.17 29.30 30.92
N ALA A 216 0.83 29.89 29.92
CA ALA A 216 1.13 31.32 29.88
C ALA A 216 -0.09 32.18 29.53
N LEU A 217 -1.19 31.61 29.04
CA LEU A 217 -2.41 32.33 28.71
C LEU A 217 -3.17 32.78 29.96
N VAL A 218 -3.48 34.03 30.02
CA VAL A 218 -4.34 34.64 31.06
C VAL A 218 -5.68 35.04 30.44
N PRO A 219 -6.80 34.43 30.88
CA PRO A 219 -8.12 34.82 30.41
C PRO A 219 -8.48 36.23 30.90
N VAL A 220 -8.98 37.05 29.99
CA VAL A 220 -9.48 38.40 30.28
C VAL A 220 -10.90 38.55 29.71
N VAL A 221 -11.61 39.63 30.08
CA VAL A 221 -13.02 39.82 29.69
C VAL A 221 -13.26 39.65 28.18
N ASN A 222 -12.34 40.11 27.35
CA ASN A 222 -12.49 40.11 25.89
C ASN A 222 -11.44 39.19 25.19
N GLY A 223 -11.06 38.07 25.77
CA GLY A 223 -10.12 37.16 25.12
C GLY A 223 -8.99 36.66 26.02
N PHE A 224 -7.77 36.75 25.54
CA PHE A 224 -6.58 36.31 26.27
C PHE A 224 -5.50 37.39 26.28
N SER A 225 -4.69 37.36 27.34
CA SER A 225 -3.47 38.16 27.46
C SER A 225 -2.31 37.25 27.89
N VAL A 226 -1.10 37.74 27.69
CA VAL A 226 0.14 37.10 28.13
C VAL A 226 0.97 38.10 28.91
N PHE A 227 1.64 37.67 29.95
CA PHE A 227 2.65 38.49 30.60
C PHE A 227 4.02 38.20 29.99
N THR A 228 4.64 39.22 29.37
CA THR A 228 6.07 39.19 28.98
C THR A 228 6.90 39.87 30.04
N VAL A 229 8.16 39.46 30.17
CA VAL A 229 9.12 40.05 31.09
C VAL A 229 10.07 40.98 30.32
N LYS A 230 10.03 42.28 30.64
CA LYS A 230 10.96 43.25 30.09
C LYS A 230 11.55 44.09 31.22
N ASP A 231 12.86 44.22 31.29
CA ASP A 231 13.59 44.97 32.34
C ASP A 231 13.17 44.58 33.78
N GLY A 232 12.96 43.27 34.03
CA GLY A 232 12.56 42.77 35.35
C GLY A 232 11.13 43.09 35.77
N LYS A 233 10.27 43.57 34.84
CA LYS A 233 8.86 43.90 35.08
C LYS A 233 7.95 43.10 34.14
N ALA A 234 6.80 42.68 34.66
CA ALA A 234 5.76 42.05 33.86
C ALA A 234 4.98 43.09 33.04
N LYS A 235 4.89 42.88 31.72
CA LYS A 235 4.06 43.66 30.82
C LYS A 235 2.93 42.76 30.28
N MET A 236 1.68 43.16 30.54
CA MET A 236 0.52 42.49 30.00
C MET A 236 0.33 42.87 28.53
N ILE A 237 0.29 41.85 27.64
CA ILE A 237 0.06 42.03 26.21
C ILE A 237 -1.21 41.25 25.83
N PRO A 238 -2.22 41.95 25.27
CA PRO A 238 -3.39 41.28 24.73
C PRO A 238 -3.01 40.48 23.49
N VAL A 239 -3.50 39.25 23.42
CA VAL A 239 -3.20 38.33 22.31
C VAL A 239 -4.47 37.66 21.81
N THR A 240 -4.48 37.35 20.51
CA THR A 240 -5.47 36.49 19.90
C THR A 240 -4.89 35.10 19.74
N THR A 241 -5.59 34.09 20.22
CA THR A 241 -5.15 32.69 20.07
C THR A 241 -5.46 32.18 18.67
N GLY A 242 -4.49 31.49 18.08
CA GLY A 242 -4.63 30.80 16.80
C GLY A 242 -4.79 29.28 16.97
N LEU A 243 -3.94 28.51 16.30
CA LEU A 243 -3.96 27.03 16.39
C LEU A 243 -3.36 26.53 17.70
N TRP A 244 -3.99 25.53 18.27
CA TRP A 244 -3.52 24.78 19.44
C TRP A 244 -2.79 23.52 18.96
N SER A 245 -1.62 23.25 19.51
CA SER A 245 -0.80 22.07 19.15
C SER A 245 -0.14 21.49 20.40
N GLY A 246 -0.71 20.43 20.92
CA GLY A 246 -0.27 19.84 22.19
C GLY A 246 -0.36 20.87 23.33
N ASP A 247 0.73 21.07 24.07
CA ASP A 247 0.83 21.98 25.19
C ASP A 247 1.11 23.44 24.78
N ASN A 248 1.18 23.73 23.48
CA ASN A 248 1.44 25.04 22.95
C ASN A 248 0.26 25.61 22.17
N VAL A 249 0.14 26.93 22.18
CA VAL A 249 -0.86 27.70 21.42
C VAL A 249 -0.18 28.79 20.60
N GLN A 250 -0.62 28.92 19.36
CA GLN A 250 -0.23 30.06 18.52
C GLN A 250 -0.85 31.34 19.09
N VAL A 251 -0.05 32.39 19.21
CA VAL A 251 -0.52 33.73 19.59
C VAL A 251 -0.23 34.75 18.51
N LEU A 252 -1.17 35.67 18.35
CA LEU A 252 -1.10 36.81 17.46
C LEU A 252 -1.23 38.06 18.30
N GLY A 253 -0.23 38.93 18.29
CA GLY A 253 -0.18 40.15 19.11
C GLY A 253 1.22 40.78 19.05
N ASP A 254 1.48 41.74 19.93
CA ASP A 254 2.78 42.42 20.07
C ASP A 254 3.76 41.52 20.88
N ILE A 255 4.01 40.32 20.38
CA ILE A 255 4.91 39.32 20.96
C ILE A 255 5.77 38.71 19.85
N ALA A 256 7.06 38.61 20.08
CA ALA A 256 8.03 38.11 19.12
C ALA A 256 8.72 36.82 19.61
N GLU A 257 9.35 36.12 18.69
CA GLU A 257 10.21 34.98 19.01
C GLU A 257 11.35 35.45 19.91
N GLY A 258 11.58 34.73 21.02
CA GLY A 258 12.60 35.07 22.02
C GLY A 258 12.09 35.89 23.19
N ASP A 259 10.86 36.41 23.16
CA ASP A 259 10.26 37.09 24.32
C ASP A 259 10.08 36.11 25.49
N LEU A 260 10.44 36.52 26.70
CA LEU A 260 10.21 35.76 27.92
C LEU A 260 8.76 35.86 28.33
N VAL A 261 8.04 34.74 28.42
CA VAL A 261 6.64 34.70 28.88
C VAL A 261 6.55 34.06 30.25
N VAL A 262 5.62 34.56 31.08
CA VAL A 262 5.39 34.00 32.41
C VAL A 262 4.45 32.82 32.32
N THR A 263 4.89 31.66 32.76
CA THR A 263 4.12 30.38 32.76
C THR A 263 3.54 30.04 34.14
N GLU A 264 4.15 30.52 35.22
CA GLU A 264 3.69 30.26 36.59
C GLU A 264 3.46 31.57 37.36
N GLY A 265 2.40 31.60 38.16
CA GLY A 265 2.03 32.77 39.00
C GLY A 265 1.34 33.90 38.25
N GLN A 266 1.09 33.77 36.97
CA GLN A 266 0.50 34.78 36.04
C GLN A 266 -0.86 35.31 36.50
N ILE A 267 -1.68 34.50 37.18
CA ILE A 267 -3.01 34.89 37.64
C ILE A 267 -2.94 35.98 38.71
N LYS A 268 -1.86 36.07 39.47
CA LYS A 268 -1.66 37.05 40.56
C LYS A 268 -0.89 38.29 40.09
N LEU A 269 -0.37 38.28 38.86
CA LEU A 269 0.42 39.39 38.33
C LEU A 269 -0.48 40.56 37.93
N ARG A 270 0.06 41.77 38.15
CA ARG A 270 -0.50 43.03 37.60
C ARG A 270 0.52 43.61 36.60
N ASN A 271 0.04 44.42 35.70
CA ASN A 271 0.91 45.13 34.77
C ASN A 271 1.94 45.95 35.55
N SER A 272 3.21 45.90 35.10
CA SER A 272 4.39 46.54 35.73
C SER A 272 4.82 45.96 37.10
N ALA A 273 4.29 44.79 37.50
CA ALA A 273 4.75 44.10 38.71
C ALA A 273 6.21 43.65 38.56
N PRO A 274 7.06 43.81 39.59
CA PRO A 274 8.41 43.25 39.54
C PRO A 274 8.36 41.74 39.54
N VAL A 275 9.15 41.10 38.65
CA VAL A 275 9.25 39.63 38.53
C VAL A 275 10.74 39.20 38.60
N ALA A 276 11.01 38.16 39.32
CA ALA A 276 12.30 37.50 39.32
C ALA A 276 12.23 36.25 38.45
N LEU A 277 13.20 36.05 37.58
CA LEU A 277 13.35 34.79 36.84
C LEU A 277 13.74 33.71 37.83
N VAL A 278 12.83 32.78 38.09
CA VAL A 278 13.16 31.52 38.76
C VAL A 278 13.92 30.69 37.71
N GLY A 279 15.19 30.36 38.00
CA GLY A 279 16.11 29.80 37.04
C GLY A 279 15.51 28.67 36.22
N GLN A 280 15.87 28.59 34.96
CA GLN A 280 15.57 27.48 34.07
C GLN A 280 16.07 26.20 34.76
N GLY A 281 15.15 25.45 35.37
CA GLY A 281 15.42 24.12 35.89
C GLY A 281 15.85 23.26 34.74
N GLY A 282 17.18 23.02 34.69
CA GLY A 282 17.75 22.10 33.76
C GLY A 282 17.23 20.70 33.98
N ASP A 283 17.16 19.97 32.94
CA ASP A 283 17.06 18.53 32.77
C ASP A 283 17.14 17.72 34.07
N LYS A 284 16.10 16.95 34.29
CA LYS A 284 16.23 15.60 34.81
C LYS A 284 15.30 14.65 34.08
#